data_9ae192188e163c431760508dcf147d9b
#
_entry.id   9ae192188e163c431760508dcf147d9b
#
_cell.length_a   1.000
_cell.length_b   1.000
_cell.length_c   1.000
_cell.angle_alpha   90.00
_cell.angle_beta   90.00
_cell.angle_gamma   90.00
#
_symmetry.space_group_name_H-M   'P 1'
#
loop_
_entity.id
_entity.type
_entity.pdbx_description
1 polymer ?
#
loop_
_entity_poly.entity_id
_entity_poly.type
_entity_poly.pdbx_seq_one_letter_code
_entity_poly.pdbx_strand_id
1 'polypeptide(L)'
;IFFDIKLICSMSSNSFYLGISAYYHDASVALLDSEGNLVDFKKEEWLSRVKGDKSFPRQGLQELIKNYNLSEENIASVTFYEKPVRAWITVLKHSVKYNPIKNDLTRNYFKNAWRSSMRFHLDLSKYIKVKKIPILYSEHHLSHTLSTLYYYNEFPCVSVVVDGYGDKYCTSIHHVKS
;
A
#
# COMPACT_ATOMS: atom_id res chain seq x y z
N ILE A 1 6.70 2.55 18.34
CA ILE A 1 7.68 2.04 17.37
C ILE A 1 8.08 3.24 16.52
N PHE A 2 9.24 3.82 16.85
CA PHE A 2 9.84 4.88 16.04
C PHE A 2 10.32 4.25 14.74
N PHE A 3 9.68 4.52 13.63
CA PHE A 3 10.29 4.34 12.33
C PHE A 3 11.23 5.53 12.11
N ASP A 4 12.50 5.26 12.08
CA ASP A 4 13.53 6.26 11.78
C ASP A 4 13.41 6.63 10.29
N ILE A 5 12.70 7.71 9.99
CA ILE A 5 12.60 8.29 8.64
C ILE A 5 13.99 8.70 8.12
N LYS A 6 14.97 8.82 9.01
CA LYS A 6 16.36 9.16 8.66
C LYS A 6 17.11 8.10 7.83
N LEU A 7 16.61 6.87 7.73
CA LEU A 7 17.27 5.84 6.91
C LEU A 7 17.05 6.04 5.40
N ILE A 8 16.14 6.93 5.01
CA ILE A 8 15.80 7.21 3.61
C ILE A 8 16.67 8.32 2.99
N CYS A 9 17.40 9.05 3.80
CA CYS A 9 18.06 10.33 3.41
C CYS A 9 19.46 10.21 2.79
N SER A 10 19.92 9.03 2.35
CA SER A 10 21.26 8.88 1.73
C SER A 10 21.25 8.45 0.25
N MET A 11 20.11 8.58 -0.43
CA MET A 11 19.99 8.18 -1.83
C MET A 11 20.06 9.37 -2.78
N SER A 12 20.55 9.15 -4.01
CA SER A 12 20.80 10.16 -5.04
C SER A 12 19.61 11.10 -5.26
N SER A 13 19.91 12.35 -5.63
CA SER A 13 18.93 13.43 -5.89
C SER A 13 17.86 13.15 -6.97
N ASN A 14 17.85 11.97 -7.57
CA ASN A 14 16.91 11.53 -8.62
C ASN A 14 16.21 10.21 -8.27
N SER A 15 15.96 9.95 -6.99
CA SER A 15 15.28 8.71 -6.59
C SER A 15 13.78 8.92 -6.42
N PHE A 16 12.98 7.98 -6.91
CA PHE A 16 11.54 7.95 -6.78
C PHE A 16 11.07 6.91 -5.77
N TYR A 17 9.92 7.18 -5.17
CA TYR A 17 9.20 6.25 -4.29
C TYR A 17 7.86 5.91 -4.91
N LEU A 18 7.55 4.62 -5.02
CA LEU A 18 6.27 4.13 -5.53
C LEU A 18 5.38 3.66 -4.39
N GLY A 19 4.16 4.20 -4.30
CA GLY A 19 3.10 3.68 -3.46
C GLY A 19 2.08 2.91 -4.29
N ILE A 20 1.69 1.70 -3.88
CA ILE A 20 0.74 0.86 -4.63
C ILE A 20 -0.39 0.38 -3.72
N SER A 21 -1.63 0.58 -4.17
CA SER A 21 -2.85 -0.05 -3.63
C SER A 21 -3.43 -0.99 -4.67
N ALA A 22 -3.77 -2.23 -4.27
CA ALA A 22 -4.29 -3.25 -5.17
C ALA A 22 -5.08 -4.34 -4.45
N TYR A 23 -5.88 -5.10 -5.18
CA TYR A 23 -6.58 -6.35 -4.84
C TYR A 23 -7.82 -6.24 -3.94
N TYR A 24 -8.11 -5.07 -3.39
CA TYR A 24 -9.30 -4.90 -2.54
C TYR A 24 -10.34 -4.00 -3.22
N HIS A 25 -10.05 -2.72 -3.36
CA HIS A 25 -10.83 -1.75 -4.15
C HIS A 25 -9.92 -0.59 -4.56
N ASP A 26 -10.34 0.18 -5.55
CA ASP A 26 -9.68 1.42 -5.98
C ASP A 26 -8.16 1.26 -6.21
N ALA A 27 -7.79 0.25 -7.00
CA ALA A 27 -6.40 0.01 -7.35
C ALA A 27 -5.75 1.28 -7.90
N SER A 28 -4.57 1.62 -7.38
CA SER A 28 -3.90 2.87 -7.72
C SER A 28 -2.39 2.78 -7.52
N VAL A 29 -1.67 3.69 -8.16
CA VAL A 29 -0.24 3.89 -8.00
C VAL A 29 0.06 5.37 -7.86
N ALA A 30 0.95 5.71 -6.93
CA ALA A 30 1.46 7.05 -6.68
C ALA A 30 2.98 7.09 -6.83
N LEU A 31 3.49 8.17 -7.37
CA LEU A 31 4.92 8.43 -7.52
C LEU A 31 5.29 9.67 -6.71
N LEU A 32 6.26 9.52 -5.81
CA LEU A 32 6.83 10.64 -5.06
C LEU A 32 8.29 10.82 -5.43
N ASP A 33 8.77 12.07 -5.32
CA ASP A 33 10.18 12.40 -5.49
C ASP A 33 11.00 12.14 -4.20
N SER A 34 12.28 12.47 -4.24
CA SER A 34 13.19 12.32 -3.09
C SER A 34 12.86 13.23 -1.90
N GLU A 35 12.08 14.27 -2.10
CA GLU A 35 11.62 15.20 -1.07
C GLU A 35 10.27 14.79 -0.48
N GLY A 36 9.61 13.77 -1.07
CA GLY A 36 8.31 13.29 -0.67
C GLY A 36 7.13 14.02 -1.32
N ASN A 37 7.38 14.87 -2.33
CA ASN A 37 6.32 15.53 -3.07
C ASN A 37 5.65 14.55 -4.03
N LEU A 38 4.33 14.65 -4.16
CA LEU A 38 3.57 13.86 -5.13
C LEU A 38 3.86 14.35 -6.55
N VAL A 39 4.55 13.51 -7.33
CA VAL A 39 4.90 13.78 -8.73
C VAL A 39 3.75 13.43 -9.66
N ASP A 40 3.17 12.24 -9.47
CA ASP A 40 2.03 11.78 -10.28
C ASP A 40 1.22 10.69 -9.54
N PHE A 41 -0.02 10.52 -9.93
CA PHE A 41 -0.95 9.55 -9.35
C PHE A 41 -1.90 9.01 -10.42
N LYS A 42 -2.11 7.69 -10.44
CA LYS A 42 -3.03 7.04 -11.36
C LYS A 42 -3.95 6.07 -10.62
N LYS A 43 -5.27 6.25 -10.77
CA LYS A 43 -6.24 5.20 -10.42
C LYS A 43 -6.43 4.29 -11.63
N GLU A 44 -6.39 2.98 -11.41
CA GLU A 44 -6.57 2.00 -12.49
C GLU A 44 -7.93 2.14 -13.16
N GLU A 45 -8.99 2.50 -12.40
CA GLU A 45 -10.33 2.71 -12.94
C GLU A 45 -10.42 3.81 -14.02
N TRP A 46 -9.51 4.81 -13.99
CA TRP A 46 -9.49 5.86 -15.01
C TRP A 46 -9.04 5.32 -16.38
N LEU A 47 -8.23 4.27 -16.36
CA LEU A 47 -7.61 3.67 -17.54
C LEU A 47 -8.38 2.41 -17.96
N SER A 48 -8.69 1.53 -17.02
CA SER A 48 -9.43 0.29 -17.28
C SER A 48 -10.93 0.51 -17.56
N ARG A 49 -11.48 1.69 -17.16
CA ARG A 49 -12.92 2.01 -17.22
C ARG A 49 -13.80 1.07 -16.36
N VAL A 50 -13.20 0.37 -15.41
CA VAL A 50 -13.91 -0.49 -14.45
C VAL A 50 -13.98 0.24 -13.12
N LYS A 51 -15.19 0.65 -12.70
CA LYS A 51 -15.40 1.37 -11.45
C LYS A 51 -14.97 0.53 -10.24
N GLY A 52 -14.16 1.14 -9.35
CA GLY A 52 -13.64 0.48 -8.17
C GLY A 52 -12.74 -0.71 -8.51
N ASP A 53 -11.98 -0.63 -9.61
CA ASP A 53 -11.11 -1.72 -10.09
C ASP A 53 -10.26 -2.29 -8.95
N LYS A 54 -10.35 -3.62 -8.79
CA LYS A 54 -9.67 -4.37 -7.72
C LYS A 54 -8.39 -5.04 -8.19
N SER A 55 -8.04 -4.88 -9.46
CA SER A 55 -6.88 -5.53 -10.06
C SER A 55 -5.57 -4.91 -9.55
N PHE A 56 -4.44 -5.47 -9.98
CA PHE A 56 -3.16 -4.78 -9.87
C PHE A 56 -3.16 -3.58 -10.83
N PRO A 57 -2.71 -2.37 -10.42
CA PRO A 57 -2.79 -1.14 -11.22
C PRO A 57 -1.76 -1.15 -12.37
N ARG A 58 -1.93 -2.07 -13.30
CA ARG A 58 -0.99 -2.34 -14.39
C ARG A 58 -0.86 -1.19 -15.37
N GLN A 59 -1.99 -0.60 -15.75
CA GLN A 59 -2.02 0.48 -16.75
C GLN A 59 -1.42 1.75 -16.16
N GLY A 60 -1.85 2.09 -14.92
CA GLY A 60 -1.29 3.23 -14.19
C GLY A 60 0.22 3.09 -13.98
N LEU A 61 0.69 1.91 -13.56
CA LEU A 61 2.12 1.67 -13.38
C LEU A 61 2.90 1.77 -14.70
N GLN A 62 2.36 1.23 -15.80
CA GLN A 62 3.01 1.32 -17.12
C GLN A 62 3.09 2.76 -17.61
N GLU A 63 2.06 3.59 -17.39
CA GLU A 63 2.12 5.01 -17.72
C GLU A 63 3.19 5.73 -16.92
N LEU A 64 3.29 5.50 -15.59
CA LEU A 64 4.35 6.09 -14.77
C LEU A 64 5.74 5.66 -15.22
N ILE A 65 5.94 4.36 -15.48
CA ILE A 65 7.22 3.85 -15.99
C ILE A 65 7.62 4.56 -17.27
N LYS A 66 6.68 4.69 -18.21
CA LYS A 66 6.94 5.35 -19.50
C LYS A 66 7.22 6.85 -19.36
N ASN A 67 6.39 7.56 -18.59
CA ASN A 67 6.45 9.01 -18.49
C ASN A 67 7.67 9.50 -17.72
N TYR A 68 8.12 8.74 -16.71
CA TYR A 68 9.22 9.11 -15.82
C TYR A 68 10.47 8.24 -16.00
N ASN A 69 10.49 7.38 -17.04
CA ASN A 69 11.58 6.45 -17.32
C ASN A 69 12.03 5.65 -16.09
N LEU A 70 11.03 5.10 -15.36
CA LEU A 70 11.29 4.40 -14.11
C LEU A 70 12.01 3.07 -14.34
N SER A 71 13.03 2.81 -13.52
CA SER A 71 13.85 1.61 -13.57
C SER A 71 14.33 1.20 -12.17
N GLU A 72 14.99 0.05 -12.05
CA GLU A 72 15.62 -0.37 -10.79
C GLU A 72 16.72 0.57 -10.29
N GLU A 73 17.19 1.51 -11.12
CA GLU A 73 18.25 2.44 -10.79
C GLU A 73 17.76 3.74 -10.16
N ASN A 74 16.51 4.13 -10.46
CA ASN A 74 15.93 5.38 -9.96
C ASN A 74 14.72 5.19 -9.04
N ILE A 75 14.32 3.95 -8.74
CA ILE A 75 13.30 3.66 -7.73
C ILE A 75 13.99 3.28 -6.41
N ALA A 76 13.82 4.13 -5.40
CA ALA A 76 14.36 3.92 -4.07
C ALA A 76 13.63 2.83 -3.28
N SER A 77 12.31 2.78 -3.37
CA SER A 77 11.49 1.73 -2.77
C SER A 77 10.11 1.65 -3.39
N VAL A 78 9.46 0.50 -3.20
CA VAL A 78 8.04 0.31 -3.49
C VAL A 78 7.32 0.00 -2.19
N THR A 79 6.27 0.74 -1.88
CA THR A 79 5.46 0.53 -0.67
C THR A 79 4.07 0.02 -1.04
N PHE A 80 3.68 -1.08 -0.41
CA PHE A 80 2.32 -1.62 -0.48
C PHE A 80 1.54 -1.18 0.76
N TYR A 81 0.29 -0.78 0.58
CA TYR A 81 -0.52 -0.07 1.59
C TYR A 81 -0.96 -0.91 2.80
N GLU A 82 -0.77 -2.22 2.80
CA GLU A 82 -1.14 -3.11 3.91
C GLU A 82 -0.06 -4.17 4.20
N LYS A 83 -0.15 -4.83 5.35
CA LYS A 83 0.69 -5.99 5.73
C LYS A 83 -0.10 -7.29 5.52
N PRO A 84 -0.03 -7.92 4.34
CA PRO A 84 -0.88 -9.05 3.99
C PRO A 84 -0.74 -10.25 4.92
N VAL A 85 0.47 -10.54 5.39
CA VAL A 85 0.73 -11.65 6.34
C VAL A 85 0.04 -11.39 7.67
N ARG A 86 0.07 -10.14 8.17
CA ARG A 86 -0.62 -9.76 9.41
C ARG A 86 -2.14 -9.90 9.27
N ALA A 87 -2.69 -9.40 8.17
CA ALA A 87 -4.09 -9.52 7.83
C ALA A 87 -4.52 -11.00 7.80
N TRP A 88 -3.74 -11.85 7.15
CA TRP A 88 -3.99 -13.29 7.09
C TRP A 88 -3.97 -13.96 8.48
N ILE A 89 -2.98 -13.66 9.32
CA ILE A 89 -2.90 -14.19 10.70
C ILE A 89 -4.12 -13.74 11.52
N THR A 90 -4.57 -12.49 11.35
CA THR A 90 -5.75 -11.97 12.06
C THR A 90 -6.99 -12.73 11.68
N VAL A 91 -7.22 -12.95 10.39
CA VAL A 91 -8.36 -13.75 9.91
C VAL A 91 -8.28 -15.20 10.40
N LEU A 92 -7.09 -15.81 10.39
CA LEU A 92 -6.90 -17.15 10.91
C LEU A 92 -7.30 -17.26 12.40
N LYS A 93 -6.84 -16.31 13.24
CA LYS A 93 -7.19 -16.25 14.66
C LYS A 93 -8.69 -16.10 14.88
N HIS A 94 -9.35 -15.22 14.14
CA HIS A 94 -10.81 -15.06 14.20
C HIS A 94 -11.54 -16.32 13.73
N SER A 95 -11.01 -16.96 12.71
CA SER A 95 -11.54 -18.21 12.19
C SER A 95 -11.55 -19.32 13.24
N VAL A 96 -10.45 -19.52 13.91
CA VAL A 96 -10.35 -20.52 15.00
C VAL A 96 -11.34 -20.22 16.13
N LYS A 97 -11.50 -18.92 16.50
CA LYS A 97 -12.34 -18.50 17.62
C LYS A 97 -13.85 -18.63 17.34
N TYR A 98 -14.30 -18.38 16.12
CA TYR A 98 -15.73 -18.25 15.78
C TYR A 98 -16.25 -19.30 14.82
N ASN A 99 -15.55 -20.43 14.67
CA ASN A 99 -15.92 -21.57 13.82
C ASN A 99 -16.34 -21.19 12.38
N PRO A 100 -15.42 -20.71 11.56
CA PRO A 100 -15.65 -19.99 10.32
C PRO A 100 -15.91 -20.86 9.09
N ILE A 101 -15.85 -22.18 9.22
CA ILE A 101 -16.04 -23.11 8.08
C ILE A 101 -17.43 -22.93 7.47
N LYS A 102 -18.39 -22.38 8.24
CA LYS A 102 -19.75 -22.08 7.79
C LYS A 102 -19.96 -20.65 7.28
N ASN A 103 -18.95 -19.76 7.35
CA ASN A 103 -19.13 -18.36 6.97
C ASN A 103 -18.46 -18.05 5.63
N ASP A 104 -19.26 -17.82 4.59
CA ASP A 104 -18.78 -17.51 3.24
C ASP A 104 -17.89 -16.26 3.18
N LEU A 105 -18.10 -15.27 4.04
CA LEU A 105 -17.26 -14.07 4.13
C LEU A 105 -15.82 -14.43 4.52
N THR A 106 -15.65 -15.27 5.52
CA THR A 106 -14.33 -15.71 5.99
C THR A 106 -13.64 -16.57 4.92
N ARG A 107 -14.38 -17.45 4.27
CA ARG A 107 -13.86 -18.30 3.18
C ARG A 107 -13.41 -17.47 1.98
N ASN A 108 -14.18 -16.45 1.60
CA ASN A 108 -13.84 -15.54 0.51
C ASN A 108 -12.63 -14.67 0.87
N TYR A 109 -12.54 -14.23 2.13
CA TYR A 109 -11.40 -13.47 2.60
C TYR A 109 -10.10 -14.28 2.56
N PHE A 110 -10.11 -15.54 3.04
CA PHE A 110 -8.94 -16.41 2.94
C PHE A 110 -8.48 -16.60 1.49
N LYS A 111 -9.39 -16.79 0.57
CA LYS A 111 -9.05 -16.92 -0.85
C LYS A 111 -8.43 -15.64 -1.42
N ASN A 112 -8.91 -14.48 -0.98
CA ASN A 112 -8.48 -13.19 -1.52
C ASN A 112 -7.19 -12.68 -0.85
N ALA A 113 -7.07 -12.72 0.47
CA ALA A 113 -5.89 -12.29 1.20
C ALA A 113 -4.66 -13.15 0.87
N TRP A 114 -4.82 -14.47 0.77
CA TRP A 114 -3.74 -15.37 0.33
C TRP A 114 -3.25 -15.03 -1.08
N ARG A 115 -4.17 -14.73 -1.99
CA ARG A 115 -3.82 -14.35 -3.36
C ARG A 115 -3.13 -13.00 -3.44
N SER A 116 -3.56 -12.00 -2.67
CA SER A 116 -3.03 -10.63 -2.79
C SER A 116 -1.59 -10.52 -2.30
N SER A 117 -1.26 -11.09 -1.15
CA SER A 117 0.08 -10.98 -0.57
C SER A 117 1.17 -11.68 -1.38
N MET A 118 0.88 -12.87 -1.90
CA MET A 118 1.85 -13.60 -2.72
C MET A 118 1.92 -13.09 -4.16
N ARG A 119 0.83 -12.51 -4.67
CA ARG A 119 0.77 -11.99 -6.05
C ARG A 119 1.45 -10.64 -6.22
N PHE A 120 1.48 -9.80 -5.17
CA PHE A 120 2.02 -8.45 -5.29
C PHE A 120 3.44 -8.43 -5.86
N HIS A 121 4.36 -9.20 -5.26
CA HIS A 121 5.73 -9.29 -5.75
C HIS A 121 5.80 -9.84 -7.18
N LEU A 122 5.01 -10.87 -7.48
CA LEU A 122 4.96 -11.50 -8.81
C LEU A 122 4.37 -10.54 -9.86
N ASP A 123 3.31 -9.81 -9.50
CA ASP A 123 2.68 -8.87 -10.42
C ASP A 123 3.60 -7.65 -10.67
N LEU A 124 4.23 -7.12 -9.63
CA LEU A 124 5.20 -6.03 -9.77
C LEU A 124 6.41 -6.42 -10.62
N SER A 125 6.94 -7.62 -10.43
CA SER A 125 8.12 -8.12 -11.14
C SER A 125 7.94 -8.28 -12.66
N LYS A 126 6.70 -8.26 -13.14
CA LYS A 126 6.39 -8.26 -14.59
C LYS A 126 6.70 -6.92 -15.26
N TYR A 127 6.75 -5.84 -14.49
CA TYR A 127 6.90 -4.47 -15.00
C TYR A 127 8.22 -3.84 -14.62
N ILE A 128 8.76 -4.18 -13.45
CA ILE A 128 10.02 -3.62 -12.91
C ILE A 128 10.88 -4.76 -12.38
N LYS A 129 12.19 -4.69 -12.61
CA LYS A 129 13.14 -5.61 -12.00
C LYS A 129 13.30 -5.28 -10.51
N VAL A 130 12.63 -6.06 -9.66
CA VAL A 130 12.54 -5.79 -8.22
C VAL A 130 13.71 -6.34 -7.38
N LYS A 131 14.73 -6.96 -8.00
CA LYS A 131 15.82 -7.64 -7.26
C LYS A 131 16.58 -6.71 -6.31
N LYS A 132 16.73 -5.45 -6.67
CA LYS A 132 17.48 -4.44 -5.91
C LYS A 132 16.58 -3.42 -5.20
N ILE A 133 15.29 -3.43 -5.49
CA ILE A 133 14.35 -2.45 -4.96
C ILE A 133 13.73 -2.98 -3.67
N PRO A 134 13.89 -2.28 -2.52
CA PRO A 134 13.20 -2.64 -1.29
C PRO A 134 11.68 -2.58 -1.48
N ILE A 135 10.98 -3.67 -1.11
CA ILE A 135 9.52 -3.70 -1.05
C ILE A 135 9.10 -3.58 0.40
N LEU A 136 8.38 -2.51 0.71
CA LEU A 136 7.91 -2.17 2.04
C LEU A 136 6.40 -2.44 2.15
N TYR A 137 5.96 -2.84 3.33
CA TYR A 137 4.56 -3.10 3.63
C TYR A 137 4.13 -2.20 4.79
N SER A 138 3.26 -1.23 4.53
CA SER A 138 2.72 -0.34 5.54
C SER A 138 1.64 -1.04 6.37
N GLU A 139 1.36 -0.54 7.58
CA GLU A 139 0.13 -0.91 8.27
C GLU A 139 -1.06 -0.18 7.63
N HIS A 140 -2.18 -0.88 7.46
CA HIS A 140 -3.35 -0.33 6.77
C HIS A 140 -3.83 1.01 7.37
N HIS A 141 -4.05 1.05 8.69
CA HIS A 141 -4.46 2.28 9.37
C HIS A 141 -3.38 3.37 9.40
N LEU A 142 -2.10 2.97 9.40
CA LEU A 142 -1.00 3.93 9.23
C LEU A 142 -1.03 4.56 7.84
N SER A 143 -1.35 3.79 6.80
CA SER A 143 -1.50 4.33 5.44
C SER A 143 -2.62 5.38 5.37
N HIS A 144 -3.77 5.14 6.02
CA HIS A 144 -4.84 6.14 6.13
C HIS A 144 -4.39 7.39 6.89
N THR A 145 -3.73 7.23 8.02
CA THR A 145 -3.18 8.35 8.81
C THR A 145 -2.22 9.18 7.98
N LEU A 146 -1.24 8.55 7.33
CA LEU A 146 -0.23 9.24 6.52
C LEU A 146 -0.83 9.95 5.31
N SER A 147 -1.84 9.38 4.66
CA SER A 147 -2.52 10.04 3.53
C SER A 147 -3.23 11.33 3.95
N THR A 148 -3.79 11.37 5.16
CA THR A 148 -4.41 12.57 5.73
C THR A 148 -3.34 13.60 6.10
N LEU A 149 -2.26 13.17 6.74
CA LEU A 149 -1.17 14.03 7.19
C LEU A 149 -0.38 14.64 6.03
N TYR A 150 -0.42 14.03 4.85
CA TYR A 150 0.20 14.60 3.66
C TYR A 150 -0.33 16.02 3.33
N TYR A 151 -1.60 16.26 3.64
CA TYR A 151 -2.25 17.57 3.43
C TYR A 151 -2.41 18.39 4.71
N TYR A 152 -2.27 17.76 5.87
CA TYR A 152 -2.44 18.37 7.18
C TYR A 152 -1.08 18.46 7.88
N ASN A 153 -0.59 19.69 8.07
CA ASN A 153 0.74 19.96 8.59
C ASN A 153 0.76 20.63 9.98
N GLU A 154 -0.37 20.63 10.69
CA GLU A 154 -0.42 21.14 12.05
C GLU A 154 -0.16 20.03 13.08
N PHE A 155 0.88 20.21 13.90
CA PHE A 155 1.31 19.24 14.91
C PHE A 155 1.48 19.90 16.29
N PRO A 156 1.26 19.17 17.40
CA PRO A 156 0.80 17.79 17.47
C PRO A 156 -0.68 17.63 17.10
N CYS A 157 -1.05 16.48 16.58
CA CYS A 157 -2.44 16.17 16.24
C CYS A 157 -2.83 14.74 16.60
N VAL A 158 -4.14 14.45 16.55
CA VAL A 158 -4.68 13.11 16.74
C VAL A 158 -5.37 12.68 15.45
N SER A 159 -4.94 11.56 14.89
CA SER A 159 -5.61 10.91 13.76
C SER A 159 -6.48 9.77 14.25
N VAL A 160 -7.76 9.80 13.88
CA VAL A 160 -8.71 8.71 14.15
C VAL A 160 -9.05 8.04 12.83
N VAL A 161 -8.76 6.75 12.75
CA VAL A 161 -9.09 5.91 11.58
C VAL A 161 -10.24 4.98 11.96
N VAL A 162 -11.33 5.06 11.19
CA VAL A 162 -12.50 4.17 11.31
C VAL A 162 -12.69 3.53 9.95
N ASP A 163 -12.50 2.23 9.87
CA ASP A 163 -12.60 1.47 8.64
C ASP A 163 -13.42 0.19 8.85
N GLY A 164 -14.01 -0.33 7.78
CA GLY A 164 -14.73 -1.59 7.82
C GLY A 164 -13.82 -2.79 8.11
N TYR A 165 -12.57 -2.71 7.69
CA TYR A 165 -11.55 -3.73 7.91
C TYR A 165 -10.14 -3.17 7.75
N GLY A 166 -9.28 -3.37 8.74
CA GLY A 166 -7.85 -3.11 8.67
C GLY A 166 -7.03 -4.39 8.95
N ASP A 167 -5.72 -4.33 8.88
CA ASP A 167 -4.82 -5.49 9.13
C ASP A 167 -5.08 -6.18 10.48
N LYS A 168 -5.55 -5.41 11.46
CA LYS A 168 -5.71 -5.88 12.85
C LYS A 168 -6.92 -5.27 13.55
N TYR A 169 -7.28 -4.05 13.22
CA TYR A 169 -8.32 -3.26 13.89
C TYR A 169 -9.26 -2.64 12.86
N CYS A 170 -10.52 -2.43 13.26
CA CYS A 170 -11.48 -1.61 12.51
C CYS A 170 -11.40 -0.13 12.91
N THR A 171 -10.80 0.16 14.07
CA THR A 171 -10.65 1.53 14.57
C THR A 171 -9.29 1.67 15.24
N SER A 172 -8.60 2.75 14.97
CA SER A 172 -7.35 3.11 15.66
C SER A 172 -7.26 4.61 15.90
N ILE A 173 -6.52 4.99 16.94
CA ILE A 173 -6.23 6.38 17.29
C ILE A 173 -4.71 6.50 17.31
N HIS A 174 -4.19 7.45 16.56
CA HIS A 174 -2.78 7.75 16.45
C HIS A 174 -2.50 9.15 17.00
N HIS A 175 -1.66 9.24 18.01
CA HIS A 175 -1.11 10.52 18.44
C HIS A 175 0.11 10.83 17.62
N VAL A 176 0.03 11.84 16.78
CA VAL A 176 1.09 12.28 15.88
C VAL A 176 1.83 13.44 16.50
N LYS A 177 3.12 13.26 16.70
CA LYS A 177 4.06 14.30 17.14
C LYS A 177 4.84 14.79 15.92
N SER A 178 5.27 16.04 15.97
CA SER A 178 6.16 16.63 14.96
C SER A 178 7.45 15.84 14.82
#